data_43e84f2ce180e272ef866d4b303a448d
#
_entry.id   43e84f2ce180e272ef866d4b303a448d
#
_cell.length_a   1.000
_cell.length_b   1.000
_cell.length_c   1.000
_cell.angle_alpha   90.00
_cell.angle_beta   90.00
_cell.angle_gamma   90.00
#
_symmetry.space_group_name_H-M   'P 1'
#
loop_
_entity.id
_entity.type
_entity.pdbx_description
1 polymer ?
#
loop_
_entity_poly.entity_id
_entity_poly.type
_entity_poly.pdbx_seq_one_letter_code
_entity_poly.pdbx_strand_id
1 'polypeptide(L)'
;MHEMIKVLDSPKVNSANFRNETMKSRWRKVGLELIALPLGIILLIGLWSLIAVIGGYPTFILPDPASVFSELSKIVANGLLWHHSQATLAAIIGGLALGLTTATVLGYLLAKSPMLERLAGPYIVASQSIPAVAIAPLLVIWFGSGKLSKVLICALVVFFPVLVNTIVGIRSVDAGLKTVMRALRANRWQTFMMLEVPAAMPVLLGGLKIGVTLSVIGAVVGEFVGADQGLGFLINLSKGLFDTPLMFAALITLASISLCLYLLVTGLEHWLLAWRR
;
A
#
# COMPACT_ATOMS: atom_id res chain seq x y z
N MET A 1 64.93 13.81 -10.67
CA MET A 1 64.49 13.87 -9.26
C MET A 1 63.69 15.15 -8.94
N HIS A 2 63.53 16.07 -9.91
CA HIS A 2 62.80 17.35 -9.70
C HIS A 2 61.35 17.35 -10.23
N GLU A 3 60.95 16.37 -11.02
CA GLU A 3 59.55 16.24 -11.51
C GLU A 3 58.63 15.38 -10.63
N MET A 4 59.17 14.63 -9.68
CA MET A 4 58.39 13.75 -8.81
C MET A 4 57.79 14.44 -7.59
N ILE A 5 58.18 15.73 -7.32
CA ILE A 5 57.67 16.48 -6.18
C ILE A 5 56.43 17.33 -6.54
N LYS A 6 56.12 17.53 -7.83
CA LYS A 6 54.94 18.30 -8.28
C LYS A 6 53.60 17.57 -8.26
N VAL A 7 53.59 16.27 -7.97
CA VAL A 7 52.36 15.46 -7.94
C VAL A 7 51.71 15.44 -6.53
N LEU A 8 52.39 15.99 -5.51
CA LEU A 8 51.85 16.01 -4.11
C LEU A 8 51.07 17.26 -3.73
N ASP A 9 50.97 18.24 -4.62
CA ASP A 9 50.12 19.42 -4.42
C ASP A 9 48.74 19.27 -5.08
N SER A 10 48.07 18.14 -4.79
CA SER A 10 46.62 18.04 -5.08
C SER A 10 45.91 19.03 -4.14
N PRO A 11 45.05 19.90 -4.67
CA PRO A 11 44.30 20.85 -3.83
C PRO A 11 43.55 20.03 -2.77
N LYS A 12 43.84 20.28 -1.50
CA LYS A 12 43.10 19.72 -0.36
C LYS A 12 41.61 19.96 -0.63
N VAL A 13 40.92 18.95 -1.14
CA VAL A 13 39.46 18.98 -1.33
C VAL A 13 38.86 19.28 0.04
N ASN A 14 38.35 20.49 0.18
CA ASN A 14 37.83 20.98 1.45
C ASN A 14 36.54 20.21 1.77
N SER A 15 36.70 19.12 2.50
CA SER A 15 35.61 18.20 2.88
C SER A 15 34.46 18.91 3.61
N ALA A 16 34.75 20.07 4.21
CA ALA A 16 33.76 20.94 4.86
C ALA A 16 32.81 21.61 3.84
N ASN A 17 33.33 22.02 2.66
CA ASN A 17 32.50 22.62 1.62
C ASN A 17 31.59 21.59 0.93
N PHE A 18 32.09 20.39 0.66
CA PHE A 18 31.26 19.28 0.11
C PHE A 18 30.13 18.91 1.06
N ARG A 19 30.40 18.86 2.36
CA ARG A 19 29.40 18.53 3.39
C ARG A 19 28.35 19.63 3.55
N ASN A 20 28.73 20.88 3.39
CA ASN A 20 27.81 22.03 3.48
C ASN A 20 26.93 22.14 2.21
N GLU A 21 27.46 21.86 1.02
CA GLU A 21 26.69 21.87 -0.22
C GLU A 21 25.68 20.71 -0.28
N THR A 22 26.07 19.50 0.15
CA THR A 22 25.14 18.37 0.24
C THR A 22 24.05 18.58 1.28
N MET A 23 24.36 19.23 2.39
CA MET A 23 23.39 19.55 3.44
C MET A 23 22.42 20.64 2.97
N LYS A 24 22.90 21.75 2.34
CA LYS A 24 22.03 22.77 1.75
C LYS A 24 21.13 22.24 0.63
N SER A 25 21.65 21.34 -0.20
CA SER A 25 20.89 20.68 -1.25
C SER A 25 19.77 19.78 -0.67
N ARG A 26 20.03 19.08 0.42
CA ARG A 26 19.03 18.28 1.15
C ARG A 26 17.93 19.14 1.76
N TRP A 27 18.30 20.23 2.44
CA TRP A 27 17.34 21.16 3.05
C TRP A 27 16.49 21.89 2.00
N ARG A 28 17.06 22.24 0.84
CA ARG A 28 16.30 22.81 -0.28
C ARG A 28 15.31 21.80 -0.88
N LYS A 29 15.69 20.53 -1.02
CA LYS A 29 14.78 19.47 -1.50
C LYS A 29 13.63 19.25 -0.53
N VAL A 30 13.91 19.09 0.76
CA VAL A 30 12.89 18.93 1.80
C VAL A 30 11.96 20.16 1.86
N GLY A 31 12.52 21.37 1.77
CA GLY A 31 11.72 22.61 1.72
C GLY A 31 10.84 22.69 0.48
N LEU A 32 11.35 22.27 -0.69
CA LEU A 32 10.58 22.25 -1.93
C LEU A 32 9.43 21.22 -1.87
N GLU A 33 9.69 20.04 -1.32
CA GLU A 33 8.67 18.99 -1.15
C GLU A 33 7.58 19.41 -0.16
N LEU A 34 7.95 20.09 0.94
CA LEU A 34 7.00 20.61 1.93
C LEU A 34 6.08 21.71 1.38
N ILE A 35 6.52 22.46 0.37
CA ILE A 35 5.72 23.51 -0.29
C ILE A 35 4.98 22.95 -1.50
N ALA A 36 5.61 22.06 -2.26
CA ALA A 36 5.04 21.51 -3.49
C ALA A 36 3.77 20.69 -3.23
N LEU A 37 3.71 19.94 -2.12
CA LEU A 37 2.57 19.08 -1.80
C LEU A 37 1.30 19.90 -1.47
N PRO A 38 1.32 20.86 -0.54
CA PRO A 38 0.14 21.71 -0.30
C PRO A 38 -0.22 22.58 -1.51
N LEU A 39 0.77 23.09 -2.27
CA LEU A 39 0.53 23.84 -3.48
C LEU A 39 -0.18 22.97 -4.53
N GLY A 40 0.24 21.71 -4.70
CA GLY A 40 -0.40 20.76 -5.59
C GLY A 40 -1.86 20.49 -5.20
N ILE A 41 -2.14 20.33 -3.91
CA ILE A 41 -3.51 20.14 -3.40
C ILE A 41 -4.36 21.38 -3.67
N ILE A 42 -3.83 22.57 -3.38
CA ILE A 42 -4.55 23.83 -3.62
C ILE A 42 -4.86 24.02 -5.11
N LEU A 43 -3.88 23.74 -5.98
CA LEU A 43 -4.09 23.81 -7.44
C LEU A 43 -5.14 22.82 -7.91
N LEU A 44 -5.14 21.60 -7.38
CA LEU A 44 -6.10 20.57 -7.75
C LEU A 44 -7.52 20.95 -7.30
N ILE A 45 -7.69 21.44 -6.07
CA ILE A 45 -8.97 21.93 -5.56
C ILE A 45 -9.43 23.17 -6.35
N GLY A 46 -8.51 24.08 -6.66
CA GLY A 46 -8.79 25.27 -7.46
C GLY A 46 -9.25 24.93 -8.88
N LEU A 47 -8.56 23.97 -9.54
CA LEU A 47 -8.94 23.47 -10.85
C LEU A 47 -10.31 22.78 -10.82
N TRP A 48 -10.56 21.93 -9.82
CA TRP A 48 -11.86 21.30 -9.62
C TRP A 48 -12.97 22.34 -9.43
N SER A 49 -12.77 23.33 -8.54
CA SER A 49 -13.73 24.44 -8.33
C SER A 49 -13.98 25.23 -9.61
N LEU A 50 -12.91 25.54 -10.36
CA LEU A 50 -13.00 26.26 -11.63
C LEU A 50 -13.85 25.50 -12.65
N ILE A 51 -13.62 24.18 -12.80
CA ILE A 51 -14.39 23.34 -13.73
C ILE A 51 -15.87 23.28 -13.30
N ALA A 52 -16.16 23.15 -12.00
CA ALA A 52 -17.52 23.10 -11.49
C ALA A 52 -18.26 24.40 -11.75
N VAL A 53 -17.62 25.56 -11.51
CA VAL A 53 -18.22 26.89 -11.69
C VAL A 53 -18.39 27.26 -13.16
N ILE A 54 -17.34 27.11 -13.98
CA ILE A 54 -17.40 27.48 -15.42
C ILE A 54 -18.30 26.53 -16.20
N GLY A 55 -18.26 25.22 -15.86
CA GLY A 55 -19.08 24.23 -16.55
C GLY A 55 -20.58 24.35 -16.21
N GLY A 56 -20.96 25.05 -15.15
CA GLY A 56 -22.37 25.21 -14.72
C GLY A 56 -23.05 23.85 -14.44
N TYR A 57 -22.27 22.83 -14.08
CA TYR A 57 -22.81 21.49 -13.87
C TYR A 57 -23.71 21.45 -12.64
N PRO A 58 -24.86 20.76 -12.72
CA PRO A 58 -25.66 20.49 -11.54
C PRO A 58 -24.86 19.70 -10.49
N THR A 59 -25.12 19.90 -9.22
CA THR A 59 -24.39 19.30 -8.10
C THR A 59 -24.42 17.77 -8.12
N PHE A 60 -25.44 17.15 -8.73
CA PHE A 60 -25.52 15.70 -8.88
C PHE A 60 -24.61 15.15 -10.02
N ILE A 61 -24.04 16.00 -10.89
CA ILE A 61 -23.03 15.60 -11.89
C ILE A 61 -21.65 15.89 -11.36
N LEU A 62 -21.38 17.13 -10.98
CA LEU A 62 -20.09 17.56 -10.44
C LEU A 62 -20.31 18.54 -9.30
N PRO A 63 -20.21 18.07 -8.04
CA PRO A 63 -20.37 18.94 -6.88
C PRO A 63 -19.17 19.88 -6.78
N ASP A 64 -19.39 21.08 -6.27
CA ASP A 64 -18.34 22.00 -5.90
C ASP A 64 -17.63 21.53 -4.60
N PRO A 65 -16.35 21.87 -4.40
CA PRO A 65 -15.63 21.47 -3.19
C PRO A 65 -16.31 21.90 -1.87
N ALA A 66 -17.00 23.05 -1.87
CA ALA A 66 -17.66 23.54 -0.66
C ALA A 66 -18.87 22.68 -0.26
N SER A 67 -19.67 22.21 -1.22
CA SER A 67 -20.79 21.30 -0.96
C SER A 67 -20.29 19.95 -0.44
N VAL A 68 -19.20 19.43 -0.99
CA VAL A 68 -18.55 18.17 -0.50
C VAL A 68 -18.03 18.34 0.93
N PHE A 69 -17.37 19.46 1.24
CA PHE A 69 -16.89 19.72 2.59
C PHE A 69 -18.05 19.91 3.60
N SER A 70 -19.11 20.60 3.19
CA SER A 70 -20.34 20.73 4.00
C SER A 70 -20.95 19.37 4.30
N GLU A 71 -21.06 18.48 3.29
CA GLU A 71 -21.60 17.14 3.49
C GLU A 71 -20.68 16.28 4.35
N LEU A 72 -19.35 16.34 4.13
CA LEU A 72 -18.39 15.66 4.98
C LEU A 72 -18.53 16.06 6.46
N SER A 73 -18.72 17.37 6.73
CA SER A 73 -18.91 17.86 8.10
C SER A 73 -20.19 17.34 8.74
N LYS A 74 -21.28 17.22 7.98
CA LYS A 74 -22.56 16.67 8.45
C LYS A 74 -22.43 15.18 8.80
N ILE A 75 -21.84 14.37 7.91
CA ILE A 75 -21.70 12.94 8.15
C ILE A 75 -20.69 12.60 9.26
N VAL A 76 -19.74 13.49 9.53
CA VAL A 76 -18.89 13.43 10.73
C VAL A 76 -19.69 13.72 11.98
N ALA A 77 -20.47 14.83 11.98
CA ALA A 77 -21.22 15.28 13.14
C ALA A 77 -22.32 14.29 13.57
N ASN A 78 -23.01 13.65 12.62
CA ASN A 78 -24.06 12.68 12.91
C ASN A 78 -23.53 11.24 13.14
N GLY A 79 -22.21 11.02 13.09
CA GLY A 79 -21.57 9.72 13.32
C GLY A 79 -21.67 8.71 12.17
N LEU A 80 -22.34 9.06 11.06
CA LEU A 80 -22.51 8.19 9.90
C LEU A 80 -21.16 7.77 9.30
N LEU A 81 -20.24 8.73 9.17
CA LEU A 81 -18.91 8.48 8.65
C LEU A 81 -18.15 7.45 9.50
N TRP A 82 -18.24 7.57 10.82
CA TRP A 82 -17.59 6.65 11.75
C TRP A 82 -18.14 5.23 11.63
N HIS A 83 -19.45 5.09 11.58
CA HIS A 83 -20.12 3.80 11.43
C HIS A 83 -19.67 3.05 10.18
N HIS A 84 -19.67 3.72 9.02
CA HIS A 84 -19.26 3.12 7.75
C HIS A 84 -17.74 2.90 7.68
N SER A 85 -16.92 3.81 8.20
CA SER A 85 -15.45 3.66 8.24
C SER A 85 -15.00 2.47 9.07
N GLN A 86 -15.64 2.20 10.20
CA GLN A 86 -15.34 1.01 11.01
C GLN A 86 -15.58 -0.30 10.26
N ALA A 87 -16.70 -0.39 9.52
CA ALA A 87 -17.02 -1.58 8.74
C ALA A 87 -15.98 -1.84 7.65
N THR A 88 -15.61 -0.78 6.91
CA THR A 88 -14.55 -0.86 5.87
C THR A 88 -13.19 -1.22 6.47
N LEU A 89 -12.79 -0.56 7.58
CA LEU A 89 -11.53 -0.86 8.27
C LEU A 89 -11.48 -2.31 8.78
N ALA A 90 -12.58 -2.82 9.32
CA ALA A 90 -12.63 -4.21 9.76
C ALA A 90 -12.43 -5.20 8.60
N ALA A 91 -13.01 -4.93 7.43
CA ALA A 91 -12.81 -5.73 6.22
C ALA A 91 -11.36 -5.64 5.72
N ILE A 92 -10.78 -4.42 5.69
CA ILE A 92 -9.39 -4.18 5.28
C ILE A 92 -8.43 -4.94 6.20
N ILE A 93 -8.52 -4.73 7.51
CA ILE A 93 -7.60 -5.34 8.48
C ILE A 93 -7.74 -6.86 8.48
N GLY A 94 -8.97 -7.37 8.51
CA GLY A 94 -9.23 -8.81 8.45
C GLY A 94 -8.72 -9.46 7.17
N GLY A 95 -9.01 -8.85 6.02
CA GLY A 95 -8.58 -9.31 4.71
C GLY A 95 -7.07 -9.23 4.51
N LEU A 96 -6.45 -8.12 4.94
CA LEU A 96 -5.00 -7.96 4.93
C LEU A 96 -4.32 -9.01 5.82
N ALA A 97 -4.79 -9.20 7.04
CA ALA A 97 -4.23 -10.20 7.96
C ALA A 97 -4.32 -11.62 7.38
N LEU A 98 -5.48 -12.01 6.86
CA LEU A 98 -5.71 -13.33 6.27
C LEU A 98 -4.87 -13.52 4.98
N GLY A 99 -4.95 -12.56 4.05
CA GLY A 99 -4.22 -12.61 2.78
C GLY A 99 -2.71 -12.58 2.97
N LEU A 100 -2.20 -11.70 3.85
CA LEU A 100 -0.78 -11.60 4.16
C LEU A 100 -0.25 -12.89 4.79
N THR A 101 -0.95 -13.43 5.79
CA THR A 101 -0.51 -14.64 6.49
C THR A 101 -0.48 -15.84 5.56
N THR A 102 -1.57 -16.09 4.82
CA THR A 102 -1.66 -17.23 3.90
C THR A 102 -0.66 -17.10 2.74
N ALA A 103 -0.53 -15.92 2.14
CA ALA A 103 0.42 -15.65 1.07
C ALA A 103 1.87 -15.78 1.53
N THR A 104 2.22 -15.28 2.71
CA THR A 104 3.59 -15.37 3.24
C THR A 104 3.96 -16.81 3.56
N VAL A 105 3.07 -17.57 4.20
CA VAL A 105 3.31 -19.00 4.51
C VAL A 105 3.47 -19.81 3.22
N LEU A 106 2.53 -19.70 2.29
CA LEU A 106 2.60 -20.43 1.02
C LEU A 106 3.79 -19.96 0.16
N GLY A 107 4.05 -18.68 0.10
CA GLY A 107 5.19 -18.11 -0.63
C GLY A 107 6.53 -18.59 -0.10
N TYR A 108 6.67 -18.70 1.23
CA TYR A 108 7.85 -19.29 1.85
C TYR A 108 8.02 -20.77 1.47
N LEU A 109 6.96 -21.58 1.54
CA LEU A 109 7.00 -23.00 1.17
C LEU A 109 7.39 -23.19 -0.30
N LEU A 110 6.79 -22.40 -1.20
CA LEU A 110 7.11 -22.43 -2.63
C LEU A 110 8.55 -21.97 -2.91
N ALA A 111 9.03 -20.93 -2.24
CA ALA A 111 10.40 -20.46 -2.37
C ALA A 111 11.45 -21.51 -1.97
N LYS A 112 11.11 -22.38 -1.00
CA LYS A 112 12.00 -23.44 -0.48
C LYS A 112 11.98 -24.71 -1.31
N SER A 113 10.94 -24.96 -2.09
CA SER A 113 10.81 -26.19 -2.87
C SER A 113 10.64 -25.89 -4.36
N PRO A 114 11.70 -26.07 -5.18
CA PRO A 114 11.63 -25.89 -6.62
C PRO A 114 10.57 -26.80 -7.30
N MET A 115 10.30 -27.98 -6.71
CA MET A 115 9.27 -28.88 -7.20
C MET A 115 7.87 -28.30 -6.99
N LEU A 116 7.58 -27.80 -5.79
CA LEU A 116 6.28 -27.19 -5.49
C LEU A 116 6.04 -25.96 -6.36
N GLU A 117 7.07 -25.15 -6.60
CA GLU A 117 6.93 -23.99 -7.46
C GLU A 117 6.68 -24.37 -8.93
N ARG A 118 7.39 -25.35 -9.46
CA ARG A 118 7.14 -25.82 -10.85
C ARG A 118 5.71 -26.35 -11.01
N LEU A 119 5.19 -27.02 -10.00
CA LEU A 119 3.81 -27.52 -10.00
C LEU A 119 2.80 -26.40 -9.83
N ALA A 120 3.00 -25.48 -8.88
CA ALA A 120 2.05 -24.42 -8.55
C ALA A 120 2.15 -23.21 -9.50
N GLY A 121 3.32 -22.94 -10.08
CA GLY A 121 3.60 -21.76 -10.88
C GLY A 121 2.57 -21.49 -11.99
N PRO A 122 2.27 -22.46 -12.87
CA PRO A 122 1.26 -22.27 -13.91
C PRO A 122 -0.12 -21.91 -13.36
N TYR A 123 -0.53 -22.51 -12.23
CA TYR A 123 -1.82 -22.24 -11.60
C TYR A 123 -1.84 -20.85 -10.95
N ILE A 124 -0.73 -20.42 -10.33
CA ILE A 124 -0.60 -19.09 -9.77
C ILE A 124 -0.73 -18.02 -10.88
N VAL A 125 -0.05 -18.21 -12.00
CA VAL A 125 -0.14 -17.29 -13.14
C VAL A 125 -1.54 -17.27 -13.73
N ALA A 126 -2.15 -18.44 -13.97
CA ALA A 126 -3.51 -18.55 -14.47
C ALA A 126 -4.53 -17.88 -13.54
N SER A 127 -4.38 -18.06 -12.22
CA SER A 127 -5.28 -17.46 -11.22
C SER A 127 -5.21 -15.93 -11.21
N GLN A 128 -4.04 -15.36 -11.49
CA GLN A 128 -3.89 -13.89 -11.59
C GLN A 128 -4.58 -13.30 -12.83
N SER A 129 -4.84 -14.12 -13.86
CA SER A 129 -5.56 -13.69 -15.05
C SER A 129 -7.05 -13.50 -14.79
N ILE A 130 -7.59 -14.09 -13.71
CA ILE A 130 -8.99 -13.91 -13.31
C ILE A 130 -9.11 -12.65 -12.45
N PRO A 131 -9.87 -11.64 -12.87
CA PRO A 131 -10.08 -10.44 -12.05
C PRO A 131 -10.74 -10.83 -10.72
N ALA A 132 -10.11 -10.51 -9.59
CA ALA A 132 -10.66 -10.79 -8.26
C ALA A 132 -12.07 -10.18 -8.06
N VAL A 133 -12.31 -9.04 -8.70
CA VAL A 133 -13.62 -8.36 -8.72
C VAL A 133 -14.72 -9.27 -9.31
N ALA A 134 -14.39 -10.08 -10.31
CA ALA A 134 -15.37 -11.00 -10.94
C ALA A 134 -15.75 -12.17 -10.02
N ILE A 135 -14.90 -12.52 -9.05
CA ILE A 135 -15.16 -13.57 -8.06
C ILE A 135 -16.00 -13.06 -6.89
N ALA A 136 -16.01 -11.74 -6.64
CA ALA A 136 -16.69 -11.14 -5.51
C ALA A 136 -18.18 -11.53 -5.38
N PRO A 137 -19.01 -11.54 -6.46
CA PRO A 137 -20.39 -12.00 -6.37
C PRO A 137 -20.52 -13.45 -5.90
N LEU A 138 -19.64 -14.34 -6.34
CA LEU A 138 -19.65 -15.74 -5.93
C LEU A 138 -19.35 -15.88 -4.42
N LEU A 139 -18.38 -15.12 -3.92
CA LEU A 139 -18.06 -15.12 -2.49
C LEU A 139 -19.22 -14.59 -1.65
N VAL A 140 -19.97 -13.60 -2.15
CA VAL A 140 -21.17 -13.12 -1.47
C VAL A 140 -22.30 -14.17 -1.51
N ILE A 141 -22.48 -14.89 -2.61
CA ILE A 141 -23.46 -15.97 -2.72
C ILE A 141 -23.14 -17.13 -1.77
N TRP A 142 -21.87 -17.53 -1.68
CA TRP A 142 -21.44 -18.67 -0.87
C TRP A 142 -21.38 -18.37 0.64
N PHE A 143 -20.94 -17.18 1.01
CA PHE A 143 -20.68 -16.80 2.41
C PHE A 143 -21.64 -15.73 2.95
N GLY A 144 -22.60 -15.29 2.14
CA GLY A 144 -23.55 -14.25 2.49
C GLY A 144 -22.97 -12.82 2.35
N SER A 145 -23.83 -11.81 2.49
CA SER A 145 -23.47 -10.39 2.40
C SER A 145 -22.76 -9.83 3.66
N GLY A 146 -22.41 -10.70 4.60
CA GLY A 146 -21.82 -10.34 5.89
C GLY A 146 -20.36 -9.89 5.83
N LYS A 147 -19.72 -9.83 7.02
CA LYS A 147 -18.30 -9.43 7.15
C LYS A 147 -17.34 -10.44 6.51
N LEU A 148 -17.68 -11.73 6.54
CA LEU A 148 -16.80 -12.80 6.07
C LEU A 148 -16.51 -12.69 4.58
N SER A 149 -17.52 -12.50 3.72
CA SER A 149 -17.34 -12.35 2.27
C SER A 149 -16.43 -11.15 1.95
N LYS A 150 -16.61 -10.01 2.62
CA LYS A 150 -15.78 -8.81 2.45
C LYS A 150 -14.32 -9.07 2.82
N VAL A 151 -14.07 -9.75 3.94
CA VAL A 151 -12.73 -10.17 4.38
C VAL A 151 -12.09 -11.12 3.38
N LEU A 152 -12.83 -12.09 2.85
CA LEU A 152 -12.33 -13.03 1.85
C LEU A 152 -12.01 -12.36 0.51
N ILE A 153 -12.83 -11.40 0.07
CA ILE A 153 -12.55 -10.62 -1.15
C ILE A 153 -11.27 -9.79 -0.96
N CYS A 154 -11.13 -9.10 0.18
CA CYS A 154 -9.89 -8.38 0.51
C CYS A 154 -8.68 -9.32 0.52
N ALA A 155 -8.81 -10.47 1.18
CA ALA A 155 -7.72 -11.45 1.29
C ALA A 155 -7.31 -11.97 -0.08
N LEU A 156 -8.25 -12.26 -0.98
CA LEU A 156 -8.00 -12.75 -2.33
C LEU A 156 -7.22 -11.71 -3.17
N VAL A 157 -7.61 -10.43 -3.08
CA VAL A 157 -6.94 -9.34 -3.80
C VAL A 157 -5.51 -9.13 -3.32
N VAL A 158 -5.26 -9.27 -2.01
CA VAL A 158 -3.94 -9.12 -1.39
C VAL A 158 -3.05 -10.34 -1.62
N PHE A 159 -3.63 -11.54 -1.69
CA PHE A 159 -2.94 -12.82 -1.67
C PHE A 159 -1.86 -12.94 -2.76
N PHE A 160 -2.20 -12.78 -4.03
CA PHE A 160 -1.27 -13.04 -5.12
C PHE A 160 -0.07 -12.09 -5.16
N PRO A 161 -0.22 -10.76 -5.05
CA PRO A 161 0.91 -9.85 -5.00
C PRO A 161 1.85 -10.12 -3.82
N VAL A 162 1.31 -10.44 -2.65
CA VAL A 162 2.11 -10.76 -1.47
C VAL A 162 2.82 -12.11 -1.63
N LEU A 163 2.14 -13.12 -2.20
CA LEU A 163 2.72 -14.42 -2.50
C LEU A 163 3.96 -14.30 -3.39
N VAL A 164 3.83 -13.58 -4.52
CA VAL A 164 4.93 -13.37 -5.46
C VAL A 164 6.08 -12.61 -4.79
N ASN A 165 5.79 -11.52 -4.07
CA ASN A 165 6.82 -10.77 -3.34
C ASN A 165 7.52 -11.64 -2.28
N THR A 166 6.79 -12.53 -1.62
CA THR A 166 7.40 -13.45 -0.63
C THR A 166 8.35 -14.43 -1.31
N ILE A 167 7.94 -15.03 -2.43
CA ILE A 167 8.82 -15.95 -3.20
C ILE A 167 10.09 -15.22 -3.64
N VAL A 168 9.96 -14.03 -4.23
CA VAL A 168 11.08 -13.20 -4.68
C VAL A 168 11.98 -12.82 -3.51
N GLY A 169 11.41 -12.36 -2.40
CA GLY A 169 12.15 -11.94 -1.21
C GLY A 169 12.98 -13.06 -0.60
N ILE A 170 12.42 -14.26 -0.45
CA ILE A 170 13.14 -15.41 0.10
C ILE A 170 14.24 -15.91 -0.85
N ARG A 171 14.03 -15.78 -2.15
CA ARG A 171 15.02 -16.19 -3.17
C ARG A 171 16.13 -15.19 -3.39
N SER A 172 15.90 -13.92 -3.11
CA SER A 172 16.93 -12.88 -3.20
C SER A 172 18.04 -13.02 -2.16
N VAL A 173 17.89 -13.93 -1.18
CA VAL A 173 18.91 -14.20 -0.16
C VAL A 173 20.16 -14.82 -0.80
N ASP A 174 21.31 -14.17 -0.61
CA ASP A 174 22.59 -14.55 -1.20
C ASP A 174 22.98 -15.99 -0.88
N ALA A 175 23.43 -16.74 -1.90
CA ALA A 175 23.81 -18.13 -1.78
C ALA A 175 25.10 -18.30 -0.96
N GLY A 176 26.01 -17.33 -1.00
CA GLY A 176 27.24 -17.31 -0.20
C GLY A 176 26.92 -17.24 1.29
N LEU A 177 25.96 -16.36 1.69
CA LEU A 177 25.53 -16.27 3.07
C LEU A 177 24.88 -17.57 3.56
N LYS A 178 24.09 -18.25 2.71
CA LYS A 178 23.55 -19.59 3.02
C LYS A 178 24.66 -20.62 3.23
N THR A 179 25.76 -20.51 2.47
CA THR A 179 26.93 -21.39 2.64
C THR A 179 27.67 -21.12 3.95
N VAL A 180 27.82 -19.85 4.33
CA VAL A 180 28.39 -19.46 5.63
C VAL A 180 27.55 -20.04 6.79
N MET A 181 26.22 -19.90 6.73
CA MET A 181 25.35 -20.48 7.78
C MET A 181 25.51 -22.00 7.89
N ARG A 182 25.69 -22.70 6.76
CA ARG A 182 25.98 -24.13 6.74
C ARG A 182 27.35 -24.47 7.36
N ALA A 183 28.38 -23.68 7.03
CA ALA A 183 29.71 -23.85 7.63
C ALA A 183 29.72 -23.66 9.15
N LEU A 184 28.88 -22.73 9.64
CA LEU A 184 28.65 -22.49 11.07
C LEU A 184 27.73 -23.54 11.72
N ARG A 185 27.32 -24.60 11.00
CA ARG A 185 26.39 -25.64 11.45
C ARG A 185 25.05 -25.08 12.00
N ALA A 186 24.60 -23.92 11.46
CA ALA A 186 23.34 -23.34 11.84
C ALA A 186 22.16 -24.26 11.47
N ASN A 187 21.23 -24.43 12.39
CA ASN A 187 20.03 -25.19 12.12
C ASN A 187 19.06 -24.41 11.22
N ARG A 188 17.97 -25.06 10.75
CA ARG A 188 16.99 -24.44 9.85
C ARG A 188 16.32 -23.20 10.44
N TRP A 189 16.02 -23.21 11.73
CA TRP A 189 15.41 -22.10 12.44
C TRP A 189 16.36 -20.91 12.59
N GLN A 190 17.63 -21.16 12.89
CA GLN A 190 18.68 -20.14 12.94
C GLN A 190 18.88 -19.51 11.56
N THR A 191 18.96 -20.32 10.50
CA THR A 191 19.06 -19.82 9.14
C THR A 191 17.86 -18.98 8.76
N PHE A 192 16.66 -19.39 9.11
CA PHE A 192 15.42 -18.64 8.88
C PHE A 192 15.43 -17.29 9.59
N MET A 193 15.63 -17.28 10.92
CA MET A 193 15.53 -16.08 11.75
C MET A 193 16.70 -15.11 11.57
N MET A 194 17.93 -15.63 11.41
CA MET A 194 19.14 -14.80 11.40
C MET A 194 19.57 -14.37 9.99
N LEU A 195 19.12 -15.08 8.96
CA LEU A 195 19.49 -14.77 7.57
C LEU A 195 18.29 -14.48 6.69
N GLU A 196 17.36 -15.42 6.55
CA GLU A 196 16.31 -15.33 5.52
C GLU A 196 15.31 -14.22 5.80
N VAL A 197 14.79 -14.14 7.02
CA VAL A 197 13.83 -13.09 7.40
C VAL A 197 14.46 -11.70 7.31
N PRO A 198 15.64 -11.40 7.90
CA PRO A 198 16.25 -10.08 7.78
C PRO A 198 16.61 -9.71 6.32
N ALA A 199 17.11 -10.66 5.54
CA ALA A 199 17.49 -10.39 4.15
C ALA A 199 16.28 -10.15 3.24
N ALA A 200 15.18 -10.90 3.45
CA ALA A 200 13.94 -10.76 2.69
C ALA A 200 13.08 -9.56 3.14
N MET A 201 13.30 -9.03 4.35
CA MET A 201 12.46 -7.99 4.97
C MET A 201 12.13 -6.81 4.06
N PRO A 202 13.08 -6.21 3.30
CA PRO A 202 12.77 -5.08 2.42
C PRO A 202 11.74 -5.44 1.34
N VAL A 203 11.84 -6.64 0.76
CA VAL A 203 10.92 -7.11 -0.28
C VAL A 203 9.55 -7.44 0.33
N LEU A 204 9.53 -8.06 1.51
CA LEU A 204 8.30 -8.37 2.24
C LEU A 204 7.54 -7.10 2.63
N LEU A 205 8.24 -6.08 3.10
CA LEU A 205 7.63 -4.78 3.44
C LEU A 205 7.15 -4.03 2.19
N GLY A 206 7.85 -4.16 1.06
CA GLY A 206 7.37 -3.71 -0.24
C GLY A 206 6.07 -4.41 -0.64
N GLY A 207 6.01 -5.74 -0.47
CA GLY A 207 4.79 -6.54 -0.66
C GLY A 207 3.65 -6.11 0.28
N LEU A 208 3.95 -5.81 1.54
CA LEU A 208 2.97 -5.30 2.50
C LEU A 208 2.39 -3.95 2.09
N LYS A 209 3.19 -3.00 1.58
CA LYS A 209 2.69 -1.71 1.06
C LYS A 209 1.69 -1.91 -0.08
N ILE A 210 2.03 -2.78 -1.03
CA ILE A 210 1.12 -3.13 -2.13
C ILE A 210 -0.13 -3.78 -1.57
N GLY A 211 0.01 -4.73 -0.63
CA GLY A 211 -1.09 -5.43 0.02
C GLY A 211 -2.08 -4.49 0.71
N VAL A 212 -1.57 -3.49 1.44
CA VAL A 212 -2.41 -2.49 2.13
C VAL A 212 -3.24 -1.67 1.13
N THR A 213 -2.62 -1.18 0.06
CA THR A 213 -3.34 -0.43 -0.97
C THR A 213 -4.41 -1.28 -1.65
N LEU A 214 -4.07 -2.52 -1.98
CA LEU A 214 -4.99 -3.46 -2.62
C LEU A 214 -6.11 -3.92 -1.68
N SER A 215 -5.88 -4.00 -0.37
CA SER A 215 -6.93 -4.37 0.59
C SER A 215 -8.06 -3.34 0.65
N VAL A 216 -7.75 -2.05 0.49
CA VAL A 216 -8.77 -0.99 0.38
C VAL A 216 -9.63 -1.21 -0.86
N ILE A 217 -9.01 -1.53 -2.01
CA ILE A 217 -9.74 -1.85 -3.25
C ILE A 217 -10.62 -3.08 -3.03
N GLY A 218 -10.10 -4.13 -2.41
CA GLY A 218 -10.84 -5.34 -2.10
C GLY A 218 -12.06 -5.09 -1.19
N ALA A 219 -11.91 -4.22 -0.18
CA ALA A 219 -13.02 -3.83 0.71
C ALA A 219 -14.13 -3.13 -0.08
N VAL A 220 -13.79 -2.13 -0.89
CA VAL A 220 -14.76 -1.39 -1.71
C VAL A 220 -15.50 -2.32 -2.67
N VAL A 221 -14.77 -3.25 -3.33
CA VAL A 221 -15.39 -4.25 -4.22
C VAL A 221 -16.37 -5.13 -3.46
N GLY A 222 -15.97 -5.63 -2.29
CA GLY A 222 -16.86 -6.45 -1.45
C GLY A 222 -18.10 -5.68 -0.97
N GLU A 223 -17.94 -4.41 -0.69
CA GLU A 223 -19.04 -3.53 -0.26
C GLU A 223 -19.98 -3.14 -1.39
N PHE A 224 -19.50 -3.04 -2.63
CA PHE A 224 -20.35 -2.79 -3.80
C PHE A 224 -21.28 -3.94 -4.15
N VAL A 225 -20.83 -5.18 -3.92
CA VAL A 225 -21.58 -6.37 -4.38
C VAL A 225 -22.75 -6.74 -3.45
N GLY A 226 -22.62 -6.48 -2.15
CA GLY A 226 -23.69 -6.93 -1.25
C GLY A 226 -23.46 -6.52 0.20
N ALA A 227 -23.25 -5.22 0.45
CA ALA A 227 -23.11 -4.71 1.80
C ALA A 227 -24.34 -3.90 2.21
N ASP A 228 -24.53 -3.83 3.52
CA ASP A 228 -25.47 -2.95 4.24
C ASP A 228 -24.74 -1.80 4.96
N GLN A 229 -23.41 -1.87 5.02
CA GLN A 229 -22.55 -0.89 5.68
C GLN A 229 -21.15 -0.90 5.09
N GLY A 230 -20.44 0.22 5.22
CA GLY A 230 -19.10 0.45 4.69
C GLY A 230 -19.07 1.70 3.82
N LEU A 231 -17.87 2.22 3.56
CA LEU A 231 -17.71 3.42 2.73
C LEU A 231 -18.03 3.14 1.25
N GLY A 232 -17.71 1.93 0.76
CA GLY A 232 -18.10 1.50 -0.57
C GLY A 232 -19.63 1.35 -0.69
N PHE A 233 -20.30 0.80 0.34
CA PHE A 233 -21.76 0.80 0.39
C PHE A 233 -22.31 2.23 0.33
N LEU A 234 -21.74 3.16 1.11
CA LEU A 234 -22.17 4.56 1.12
C LEU A 234 -22.02 5.23 -0.26
N ILE A 235 -20.93 4.94 -0.98
CA ILE A 235 -20.72 5.40 -2.36
C ILE A 235 -21.83 4.85 -3.29
N ASN A 236 -22.13 3.57 -3.19
CA ASN A 236 -23.13 2.94 -4.05
C ASN A 236 -24.55 3.45 -3.74
N LEU A 237 -24.87 3.65 -2.45
CA LEU A 237 -26.11 4.25 -2.00
C LEU A 237 -26.28 5.68 -2.52
N SER A 238 -25.24 6.52 -2.32
CA SER A 238 -25.21 7.91 -2.78
C SER A 238 -25.40 8.03 -4.29
N LYS A 239 -24.77 7.12 -5.05
CA LYS A 239 -24.97 7.02 -6.50
C LYS A 239 -26.44 6.75 -6.85
N GLY A 240 -27.10 5.84 -6.13
CA GLY A 240 -28.53 5.52 -6.35
C GLY A 240 -29.47 6.68 -6.01
N LEU A 241 -29.05 7.56 -5.07
CA LEU A 241 -29.82 8.74 -4.64
C LEU A 241 -29.46 10.01 -5.43
N PHE A 242 -28.50 9.95 -6.34
CA PHE A 242 -27.93 11.12 -7.02
C PHE A 242 -27.32 12.17 -6.05
N ASP A 243 -26.91 11.70 -4.85
CA ASP A 243 -26.23 12.53 -3.85
C ASP A 243 -24.71 12.48 -4.08
N THR A 244 -24.26 13.21 -5.08
CA THR A 244 -22.85 13.22 -5.46
C THR A 244 -21.95 13.88 -4.42
N PRO A 245 -22.35 14.93 -3.68
CA PRO A 245 -21.56 15.42 -2.56
C PRO A 245 -21.23 14.34 -1.52
N LEU A 246 -22.20 13.52 -1.12
CA LEU A 246 -22.01 12.41 -0.19
C LEU A 246 -21.08 11.34 -0.78
N MET A 247 -21.22 11.03 -2.08
CA MET A 247 -20.34 10.09 -2.79
C MET A 247 -18.87 10.56 -2.76
N PHE A 248 -18.62 11.85 -3.04
CA PHE A 248 -17.28 12.43 -2.99
C PHE A 248 -16.72 12.47 -1.56
N ALA A 249 -17.54 12.78 -0.56
CA ALA A 249 -17.14 12.74 0.84
C ALA A 249 -16.67 11.33 1.26
N ALA A 250 -17.40 10.28 0.84
CA ALA A 250 -17.01 8.90 1.09
C ALA A 250 -15.73 8.49 0.33
N LEU A 251 -15.57 8.93 -0.92
CA LEU A 251 -14.35 8.70 -1.72
C LEU A 251 -13.11 9.36 -1.08
N ILE A 252 -13.23 10.61 -0.65
CA ILE A 252 -12.14 11.34 0.04
C ILE A 252 -11.77 10.63 1.33
N THR A 253 -12.76 10.14 2.08
CA THR A 253 -12.52 9.37 3.31
C THR A 253 -11.78 8.07 3.03
N LEU A 254 -12.17 7.31 2.00
CA LEU A 254 -11.46 6.11 1.56
C LEU A 254 -10.01 6.40 1.16
N ALA A 255 -9.80 7.45 0.37
CA ALA A 255 -8.47 7.88 -0.02
C ALA A 255 -7.61 8.25 1.20
N SER A 256 -8.20 8.94 2.17
CA SER A 256 -7.53 9.31 3.43
C SER A 256 -7.15 8.08 4.25
N ILE A 257 -8.05 7.10 4.39
CA ILE A 257 -7.77 5.82 5.06
C ILE A 257 -6.63 5.07 4.36
N SER A 258 -6.71 4.96 3.02
CA SER A 258 -5.66 4.31 2.23
C SER A 258 -4.29 4.96 2.42
N LEU A 259 -4.25 6.30 2.37
CA LEU A 259 -3.02 7.07 2.58
C LEU A 259 -2.47 6.90 4.00
N CYS A 260 -3.33 6.96 5.03
CA CYS A 260 -2.94 6.73 6.42
C CYS A 260 -2.33 5.33 6.60
N LEU A 261 -2.97 4.30 6.08
CA LEU A 261 -2.48 2.93 6.16
C LEU A 261 -1.14 2.76 5.43
N TYR A 262 -1.00 3.36 4.23
CA TYR A 262 0.26 3.35 3.48
C TYR A 262 1.38 4.06 4.25
N LEU A 263 1.11 5.20 4.85
CA LEU A 263 2.08 5.95 5.66
C LEU A 263 2.47 5.20 6.93
N LEU A 264 1.53 4.51 7.59
CA LEU A 264 1.82 3.64 8.73
C LEU A 264 2.80 2.52 8.36
N VAL A 265 2.55 1.84 7.23
CA VAL A 265 3.46 0.78 6.75
C VAL A 265 4.82 1.35 6.34
N THR A 266 4.85 2.56 5.75
CA THR A 266 6.10 3.24 5.39
C THR A 266 6.90 3.61 6.65
N GLY A 267 6.24 4.09 7.70
CA GLY A 267 6.86 4.35 9.00
C GLY A 267 7.41 3.06 9.63
N LEU A 268 6.63 1.98 9.58
CA LEU A 268 7.05 0.66 10.06
C LEU A 268 8.28 0.15 9.32
N GLU A 269 8.31 0.31 8.00
CA GLU A 269 9.47 -0.05 7.18
C GLU A 269 10.71 0.75 7.58
N HIS A 270 10.59 2.05 7.78
CA HIS A 270 11.70 2.90 8.22
C HIS A 270 12.24 2.48 9.59
N TRP A 271 11.36 2.09 10.49
CA TRP A 271 11.74 1.60 11.81
C TRP A 271 12.40 0.21 11.76
N LEU A 272 11.80 -0.73 11.04
CA LEU A 272 12.32 -2.09 10.93
C LEU A 272 13.62 -2.19 10.14
N LEU A 273 13.88 -1.30 9.17
CA LEU A 273 15.09 -1.29 8.35
C LEU A 273 16.15 -0.28 8.82
N ALA A 274 15.99 0.32 10.00
CA ALA A 274 16.96 1.29 10.55
C ALA A 274 18.38 0.71 10.66
N TRP A 275 18.52 -0.59 10.90
CA TRP A 275 19.79 -1.31 11.00
C TRP A 275 20.54 -1.45 9.66
N ARG A 276 19.89 -1.23 8.52
CA ARG A 276 20.48 -1.38 7.18
C ARG A 276 21.07 -0.06 6.64
N ARG A 277 20.86 1.04 7.34
CA ARG A 277 21.39 2.37 6.99
C ARG A 277 22.72 2.61 7.70
#